data_2c1813995a5c6d95a77c67726a08c2e9
#
_entry.id   2c1813995a5c6d95a77c67726a08c2e9
#
_cell.length_a   1.000
_cell.length_b   1.000
_cell.length_c   1.000
_cell.angle_alpha   90.00
_cell.angle_beta   90.00
_cell.angle_gamma   90.00
#
_symmetry.space_group_name_H-M   'P 1'
#
loop_
_entity.id
_entity.type
_entity.pdbx_description
1 polymer ?
#
loop_
_entity_poly.entity_id
_entity_poly.type
_entity_poly.pdbx_seq_one_letter_code
_entity_poly.pdbx_strand_id
1 'polypeptide(L)'
;MKYLKILAASVLMCAFSLTSCDSYFEVELDDQANLDDVFSQSNTVHSYLRHIYSYIPLEEEIVGSAGAWAVARSDEATYSNYQWVYYNLYRTGNYSSSTPNGLANFGFWDRFYIAINQCTIFLNNIDKDKQDDPKEIEMMKAEARFLRAYYYFCLFRQYGPVFLWFDQTPDEQIDPKTIDRHTVDQNIEFIESELWDVAQILPTDLTEIPTIDPSTWTGRATKGAALALRSRVLLYAASPLYNGADIYKGQMKNMNGDYLFPQQEDPEKWQKAADAAWDVIQMNKYSLIEDKSIVANGTTITDEDAKFLNAMKSYELVWQNDGTWSSETIWGWWWRTSNKYSNATTGYDYMGGVGGTMIPALPPNFGFYAGFGGTAPSLKLADSYPMWSTGRYPVKGYEGRNDMSKPIVDPLSGYKTDGFTEGYKQYVDPLYPEWRPAIKAHNTCIDRDPRFYATMVPNGFYWPHQGKNKLFTCFNSTSATSPWSASSNCIRVGYAFRRAYPAGLWFDTSTEYTPVTSLKWVYPAFRMA
;
A
#
# COMPACT_ATOMS: atom_id res chain seq x y z
N MET A 1 -48.72 -64.34 37.14
CA MET A 1 -47.75 -63.70 38.04
C MET A 1 -46.34 -63.53 37.46
N LYS A 2 -45.83 -64.44 36.62
CA LYS A 2 -44.50 -64.26 35.98
C LYS A 2 -44.39 -63.05 35.06
N TYR A 3 -45.38 -62.81 34.23
CA TYR A 3 -45.39 -61.68 33.28
C TYR A 3 -45.57 -60.30 33.94
N LEU A 4 -46.22 -60.24 35.11
CA LEU A 4 -46.39 -58.99 35.85
C LEU A 4 -45.05 -58.53 36.51
N LYS A 5 -44.20 -59.51 36.89
CA LYS A 5 -42.86 -59.25 37.43
C LYS A 5 -41.87 -58.80 36.34
N ILE A 6 -42.02 -59.34 35.13
CA ILE A 6 -41.20 -58.93 33.98
C ILE A 6 -41.58 -57.52 33.53
N LEU A 7 -42.88 -57.21 33.50
CA LEU A 7 -43.34 -55.86 33.15
C LEU A 7 -42.90 -54.81 34.19
N ALA A 8 -42.95 -55.15 35.49
CA ALA A 8 -42.49 -54.26 36.52
C ALA A 8 -40.97 -54.05 36.50
N ALA A 9 -40.20 -55.09 36.16
CA ALA A 9 -38.74 -54.97 35.98
C ALA A 9 -38.33 -54.15 34.74
N SER A 10 -39.05 -54.24 33.63
CA SER A 10 -38.80 -53.41 32.45
C SER A 10 -39.21 -51.95 32.62
N VAL A 11 -40.28 -51.66 33.34
CA VAL A 11 -40.67 -50.27 33.70
C VAL A 11 -39.66 -49.66 34.68
N LEU A 12 -39.12 -50.45 35.62
CA LEU A 12 -38.08 -49.96 36.53
C LEU A 12 -36.76 -49.71 35.81
N MET A 13 -36.40 -50.52 34.82
CA MET A 13 -35.21 -50.36 33.99
C MET A 13 -35.33 -49.13 33.07
N CYS A 14 -36.50 -48.83 32.49
CA CYS A 14 -36.76 -47.63 31.74
C CYS A 14 -36.78 -46.37 32.59
N ALA A 15 -37.19 -46.44 33.90
CA ALA A 15 -37.18 -45.29 34.79
C ALA A 15 -35.76 -44.90 35.20
N PHE A 16 -34.79 -45.80 35.22
CA PHE A 16 -33.37 -45.50 35.49
C PHE A 16 -32.61 -44.99 34.28
N SER A 17 -33.13 -45.16 33.06
CA SER A 17 -32.51 -44.60 31.85
C SER A 17 -32.95 -43.16 31.53
N LEU A 18 -33.84 -42.56 32.32
CA LEU A 18 -34.29 -41.17 32.16
C LEU A 18 -33.59 -40.18 33.06
N THR A 19 -32.70 -40.64 33.94
CA THR A 19 -31.74 -39.74 34.60
C THR A 19 -30.50 -39.64 33.70
N SER A 20 -30.68 -39.11 32.51
CA SER A 20 -29.58 -38.62 31.71
C SER A 20 -28.94 -37.48 32.47
N CYS A 21 -27.66 -37.62 32.78
CA CYS A 21 -26.86 -36.56 33.37
C CYS A 21 -26.85 -35.38 32.38
N ASP A 22 -27.70 -34.38 32.62
CA ASP A 22 -27.59 -33.07 31.93
C ASP A 22 -26.20 -32.45 32.17
N SER A 23 -25.57 -32.77 33.31
CA SER A 23 -24.20 -32.30 33.61
C SER A 23 -23.08 -32.97 32.80
N TYR A 24 -23.36 -34.05 32.04
CA TYR A 24 -22.31 -34.68 31.22
C TYR A 24 -22.10 -33.96 29.85
N PHE A 25 -23.02 -33.13 29.45
CA PHE A 25 -22.92 -32.28 28.26
C PHE A 25 -22.68 -30.81 28.57
N GLU A 26 -22.67 -30.40 29.81
CA GLU A 26 -22.02 -29.18 30.23
C GLU A 26 -20.50 -29.45 30.23
N VAL A 27 -19.94 -29.49 29.01
CA VAL A 27 -18.52 -29.20 28.88
C VAL A 27 -18.41 -27.74 29.32
N GLU A 28 -18.02 -27.52 30.56
CA GLU A 28 -17.42 -26.25 30.94
C GLU A 28 -16.30 -26.07 29.93
N LEU A 29 -16.47 -25.09 29.02
CA LEU A 29 -15.40 -24.63 28.13
C LEU A 29 -14.38 -23.88 28.98
N ASP A 30 -13.77 -24.60 29.93
CA ASP A 30 -12.82 -24.09 30.92
C ASP A 30 -11.47 -23.75 30.27
N ASP A 31 -11.31 -24.03 28.98
CA ASP A 31 -10.10 -23.76 28.19
C ASP A 31 -10.25 -22.57 27.21
N GLN A 32 -11.37 -21.88 27.14
CA GLN A 32 -11.50 -20.67 26.35
C GLN A 32 -11.25 -19.46 27.25
N ALA A 33 -10.08 -18.81 27.06
CA ALA A 33 -9.80 -17.53 27.68
C ALA A 33 -10.95 -16.55 27.41
N ASN A 34 -11.62 -16.10 28.43
CA ASN A 34 -12.65 -15.07 28.32
C ASN A 34 -12.00 -13.68 28.17
N LEU A 35 -12.78 -12.67 27.83
CA LEU A 35 -12.25 -11.31 27.66
C LEU A 35 -11.57 -10.76 28.92
N ASP A 36 -12.06 -11.16 30.11
CA ASP A 36 -11.46 -10.72 31.39
C ASP A 36 -10.07 -11.33 31.56
N ASP A 37 -9.87 -12.59 31.20
CA ASP A 37 -8.57 -13.25 31.24
C ASP A 37 -7.58 -12.58 30.25
N VAL A 38 -8.06 -12.27 29.06
CA VAL A 38 -7.24 -11.59 28.02
C VAL A 38 -6.79 -10.21 28.49
N PHE A 39 -7.70 -9.42 29.08
CA PHE A 39 -7.42 -8.03 29.46
C PHE A 39 -6.89 -7.85 30.87
N SER A 40 -6.75 -8.92 31.67
CA SER A 40 -6.11 -8.88 32.98
C SER A 40 -4.59 -9.08 32.94
N GLN A 41 -4.02 -9.46 31.80
CA GLN A 41 -2.61 -9.78 31.66
C GLN A 41 -1.95 -8.93 30.54
N SER A 42 -0.89 -8.20 30.87
CA SER A 42 -0.13 -7.34 29.96
C SER A 42 0.24 -8.03 28.63
N ASN A 43 0.81 -9.23 28.69
CA ASN A 43 1.25 -9.94 27.48
C ASN A 43 0.11 -10.22 26.49
N THR A 44 -1.09 -10.53 26.98
CA THR A 44 -2.27 -10.79 26.14
C THR A 44 -2.86 -9.51 25.61
N VAL A 45 -2.86 -8.43 26.39
CA VAL A 45 -3.27 -7.08 25.98
C VAL A 45 -2.38 -6.60 24.83
N HIS A 46 -1.06 -6.69 24.98
CA HIS A 46 -0.11 -6.33 23.93
C HIS A 46 -0.26 -7.21 22.68
N SER A 47 -0.57 -8.49 22.86
CA SER A 47 -0.83 -9.41 21.73
C SER A 47 -2.11 -9.05 21.00
N TYR A 48 -3.13 -8.64 21.72
CA TYR A 48 -4.39 -8.18 21.14
C TYR A 48 -4.20 -6.90 20.32
N LEU A 49 -3.45 -5.92 20.82
CA LEU A 49 -3.13 -4.72 20.07
C LEU A 49 -2.34 -5.04 18.79
N ARG A 50 -1.34 -5.95 18.88
CA ARG A 50 -0.62 -6.43 17.67
C ARG A 50 -1.54 -7.11 16.67
N HIS A 51 -2.54 -7.85 17.14
CA HIS A 51 -3.56 -8.43 16.28
C HIS A 51 -4.37 -7.34 15.55
N ILE A 52 -4.75 -6.25 16.24
CA ILE A 52 -5.41 -5.12 15.59
C ILE A 52 -4.54 -4.52 14.50
N TYR A 53 -3.23 -4.33 14.73
CA TYR A 53 -2.29 -3.88 13.71
C TYR A 53 -2.22 -4.82 12.49
N SER A 54 -2.46 -6.12 12.66
CA SER A 54 -2.39 -7.08 11.57
C SER A 54 -3.49 -6.91 10.49
N TYR A 55 -4.52 -6.14 10.78
CA TYR A 55 -5.55 -5.78 9.79
C TYR A 55 -5.12 -4.65 8.85
N ILE A 56 -4.01 -3.96 9.12
CA ILE A 56 -3.50 -2.91 8.22
C ILE A 56 -3.30 -3.53 6.83
N PRO A 57 -3.95 -2.98 5.79
CA PRO A 57 -3.77 -3.49 4.45
C PRO A 57 -2.39 -3.10 3.96
N LEU A 58 -1.73 -4.00 3.29
CA LEU A 58 -0.67 -3.60 2.38
C LEU A 58 -1.34 -2.88 1.22
N GLU A 59 -1.05 -1.61 1.02
CA GLU A 59 -1.70 -0.85 -0.07
C GLU A 59 -1.47 -1.48 -1.44
N GLU A 60 -0.41 -2.27 -1.58
CA GLU A 60 -0.13 -3.07 -2.75
C GLU A 60 -0.93 -4.37 -2.81
N GLU A 61 -1.31 -4.96 -1.66
CA GLU A 61 -2.20 -6.13 -1.59
C GLU A 61 -3.68 -5.78 -1.82
N ILE A 62 -4.05 -4.52 -1.74
CA ILE A 62 -5.41 -4.08 -2.12
C ILE A 62 -5.77 -4.56 -3.54
N VAL A 63 -4.85 -5.19 -4.20
CA VAL A 63 -4.98 -5.67 -5.57
C VAL A 63 -5.18 -7.17 -5.68
N GLY A 64 -5.36 -7.87 -4.57
CA GLY A 64 -5.61 -9.31 -4.57
C GLY A 64 -4.38 -10.17 -4.89
N SER A 65 -4.50 -11.46 -4.65
CA SER A 65 -3.45 -12.48 -4.72
C SER A 65 -2.74 -12.66 -6.08
N ALA A 66 -3.04 -11.84 -7.06
CA ALA A 66 -2.55 -11.96 -8.43
C ALA A 66 -1.42 -10.97 -8.78
N GLY A 67 -0.84 -10.29 -7.80
CA GLY A 67 0.45 -9.63 -7.95
C GLY A 67 0.52 -8.41 -8.86
N ALA A 68 -0.58 -7.71 -9.13
CA ALA A 68 -0.51 -6.42 -9.79
C ALA A 68 -0.58 -5.29 -8.78
N TRP A 69 0.26 -4.31 -8.94
CA TRP A 69 0.29 -3.14 -8.07
C TRP A 69 -1.01 -2.35 -8.14
N ALA A 70 -1.43 -1.77 -7.02
CA ALA A 70 -2.58 -0.86 -6.97
C ALA A 70 -2.44 0.28 -8.00
N VAL A 71 -1.22 0.70 -8.27
CA VAL A 71 -0.87 1.69 -9.28
C VAL A 71 -1.36 1.33 -10.69
N ALA A 72 -1.52 0.03 -11.02
CA ALA A 72 -2.05 -0.41 -12.31
C ALA A 72 -3.55 -0.11 -12.50
N ARG A 73 -4.23 0.39 -11.46
CA ARG A 73 -5.61 0.90 -11.52
C ARG A 73 -5.68 2.41 -11.72
N SER A 74 -4.54 3.06 -11.67
CA SER A 74 -4.41 4.50 -11.93
C SER A 74 -3.87 4.77 -13.34
N ASP A 75 -3.68 6.02 -13.66
CA ASP A 75 -3.04 6.48 -14.88
C ASP A 75 -1.49 6.45 -14.82
N GLU A 76 -0.91 5.96 -13.73
CA GLU A 76 0.54 5.85 -13.55
C GLU A 76 1.11 4.56 -14.14
N ALA A 77 0.30 3.49 -14.19
CA ALA A 77 0.76 2.22 -14.72
C ALA A 77 -0.30 1.52 -15.57
N THR A 78 0.16 0.57 -16.36
CA THR A 78 -0.70 -0.32 -17.12
C THR A 78 -0.37 -1.78 -16.81
N TYR A 79 -1.36 -2.63 -16.94
CA TYR A 79 -1.21 -4.07 -16.84
C TYR A 79 -1.45 -4.71 -18.21
N SER A 80 -0.49 -5.48 -18.69
CA SER A 80 -0.52 -6.02 -20.05
C SER A 80 -0.92 -7.48 -20.16
N ASN A 81 -0.94 -8.22 -19.05
CA ASN A 81 -1.24 -9.64 -19.08
C ASN A 81 -2.74 -9.88 -19.15
N TYR A 82 -3.21 -10.45 -20.25
CA TYR A 82 -4.62 -10.78 -20.48
C TYR A 82 -5.13 -11.95 -19.65
N GLN A 83 -4.26 -12.75 -19.08
CA GLN A 83 -4.66 -13.93 -18.27
C GLN A 83 -5.25 -13.53 -16.92
N TRP A 84 -4.95 -12.32 -16.45
CA TRP A 84 -5.45 -11.79 -15.19
C TRP A 84 -6.66 -10.89 -15.44
N VAL A 85 -7.79 -11.51 -15.66
CA VAL A 85 -9.06 -10.88 -16.09
C VAL A 85 -9.46 -9.69 -15.21
N TYR A 86 -9.22 -9.77 -13.89
CA TYR A 86 -9.65 -8.76 -12.95
C TYR A 86 -9.03 -7.37 -13.17
N TYR A 87 -7.76 -7.31 -13.55
CA TYR A 87 -7.10 -6.02 -13.84
C TYR A 87 -7.58 -5.40 -15.13
N ASN A 88 -7.89 -6.22 -16.11
CA ASN A 88 -8.49 -5.75 -17.34
C ASN A 88 -9.88 -5.18 -17.11
N LEU A 89 -10.65 -5.74 -16.17
CA LEU A 89 -11.97 -5.19 -15.80
C LEU A 89 -11.85 -3.76 -15.28
N TYR A 90 -10.89 -3.47 -14.39
CA TYR A 90 -10.65 -2.10 -13.91
C TYR A 90 -10.22 -1.17 -15.03
N ARG A 91 -9.22 -1.57 -15.81
CA ARG A 91 -8.68 -0.75 -16.91
C ARG A 91 -9.72 -0.41 -17.96
N THR A 92 -10.63 -1.33 -18.23
CA THR A 92 -11.69 -1.17 -19.24
C THR A 92 -13.00 -0.61 -18.66
N GLY A 93 -13.08 -0.41 -17.34
CA GLY A 93 -14.30 0.03 -16.68
C GLY A 93 -15.42 -1.02 -16.66
N ASN A 94 -15.12 -2.28 -16.99
CA ASN A 94 -16.08 -3.37 -17.09
C ASN A 94 -16.26 -4.12 -15.75
N TYR A 95 -16.35 -3.41 -14.65
CA TYR A 95 -16.64 -4.01 -13.35
C TYR A 95 -17.82 -3.35 -12.68
N SER A 96 -18.52 -4.11 -11.86
CA SER A 96 -19.67 -3.66 -11.09
C SER A 96 -19.77 -4.44 -9.78
N SER A 97 -20.66 -4.05 -8.89
CA SER A 97 -20.96 -4.77 -7.66
C SER A 97 -21.43 -6.22 -7.88
N SER A 98 -21.89 -6.54 -9.07
CA SER A 98 -22.33 -7.89 -9.46
C SER A 98 -21.28 -8.68 -10.23
N THR A 99 -20.07 -8.14 -10.42
CA THR A 99 -18.99 -8.85 -11.13
C THR A 99 -18.50 -10.02 -10.29
N PRO A 100 -18.69 -11.30 -10.73
CA PRO A 100 -18.25 -12.46 -9.97
C PRO A 100 -16.75 -12.43 -9.74
N ASN A 101 -16.29 -12.79 -8.55
CA ASN A 101 -14.89 -12.83 -8.13
C ASN A 101 -14.12 -11.50 -8.17
N GLY A 102 -14.65 -10.45 -8.79
CA GLY A 102 -14.03 -9.13 -8.81
C GLY A 102 -13.97 -8.50 -7.41
N LEU A 103 -15.04 -8.68 -6.64
CA LEU A 103 -15.14 -8.15 -5.28
C LEU A 103 -14.47 -9.04 -4.23
N ALA A 104 -14.40 -10.36 -4.44
CA ALA A 104 -13.77 -11.26 -3.47
C ALA A 104 -12.28 -10.95 -3.23
N ASN A 105 -11.60 -10.37 -4.23
CA ASN A 105 -10.20 -9.95 -4.13
C ASN A 105 -10.04 -8.46 -3.74
N PHE A 106 -11.13 -7.69 -3.69
CA PHE A 106 -11.13 -6.24 -3.42
C PHE A 106 -12.15 -5.86 -2.35
N GLY A 107 -12.90 -6.83 -1.83
CA GLY A 107 -13.88 -6.64 -0.77
C GLY A 107 -13.19 -6.58 0.58
N PHE A 108 -12.90 -5.37 1.04
CA PHE A 108 -12.34 -5.15 2.39
C PHE A 108 -13.43 -4.73 3.39
N TRP A 109 -14.69 -4.78 3.01
CA TRP A 109 -15.80 -4.37 3.87
C TRP A 109 -15.80 -5.12 5.20
N ASP A 110 -15.86 -6.43 5.13
CA ASP A 110 -15.88 -7.29 6.32
C ASP A 110 -14.60 -7.16 7.13
N ARG A 111 -13.44 -7.19 6.46
CA ARG A 111 -12.13 -7.09 7.10
C ARG A 111 -12.01 -5.83 7.96
N PHE A 112 -12.39 -4.68 7.43
CA PHE A 112 -12.23 -3.43 8.16
C PHE A 112 -13.30 -3.22 9.22
N TYR A 113 -14.54 -3.68 9.01
CA TYR A 113 -15.52 -3.66 10.09
C TYR A 113 -15.16 -4.62 11.24
N ILE A 114 -14.59 -5.78 10.95
CA ILE A 114 -14.02 -6.67 11.97
C ILE A 114 -12.91 -5.93 12.72
N ALA A 115 -11.97 -5.29 12.02
CA ALA A 115 -10.89 -4.54 12.64
C ALA A 115 -11.38 -3.39 13.53
N ILE A 116 -12.39 -2.65 13.07
CA ILE A 116 -13.06 -1.58 13.85
C ILE A 116 -13.68 -2.15 15.12
N ASN A 117 -14.38 -3.28 15.03
CA ASN A 117 -14.96 -3.96 16.17
C ASN A 117 -13.87 -4.42 17.17
N GLN A 118 -12.75 -4.98 16.68
CA GLN A 118 -11.62 -5.34 17.53
C GLN A 118 -11.02 -4.12 18.25
N CYS A 119 -10.93 -2.96 17.59
CA CYS A 119 -10.53 -1.71 18.26
C CYS A 119 -11.50 -1.33 19.37
N THR A 120 -12.80 -1.41 19.12
CA THR A 120 -13.84 -1.06 20.10
C THR A 120 -13.83 -2.02 21.30
N ILE A 121 -13.71 -3.33 21.06
CA ILE A 121 -13.55 -4.32 22.14
C ILE A 121 -12.31 -4.02 22.98
N PHE A 122 -11.19 -3.70 22.33
CA PHE A 122 -9.95 -3.33 23.02
C PHE A 122 -10.16 -2.10 23.92
N LEU A 123 -10.72 -1.03 23.36
CA LEU A 123 -10.97 0.22 24.09
C LEU A 123 -11.91 0.04 25.30
N ASN A 124 -12.92 -0.81 25.16
CA ASN A 124 -13.89 -1.08 26.23
C ASN A 124 -13.34 -1.96 27.35
N ASN A 125 -12.20 -2.62 27.14
CA ASN A 125 -11.68 -3.59 28.11
C ASN A 125 -10.28 -3.28 28.63
N ILE A 126 -9.48 -2.46 27.97
CA ILE A 126 -8.05 -2.22 28.31
C ILE A 126 -7.84 -1.71 29.74
N ASP A 127 -8.81 -1.02 30.34
CA ASP A 127 -8.74 -0.53 31.73
C ASP A 127 -8.74 -1.66 32.78
N LYS A 128 -8.97 -2.91 32.36
CA LYS A 128 -8.82 -4.09 33.20
C LYS A 128 -7.36 -4.47 33.44
N ASP A 129 -6.46 -4.06 32.51
CA ASP A 129 -5.03 -4.20 32.70
C ASP A 129 -4.56 -3.34 33.87
N LYS A 130 -3.94 -4.02 34.86
CA LYS A 130 -3.38 -3.39 36.05
C LYS A 130 -1.87 -3.62 36.16
N GLN A 131 -1.25 -4.21 35.14
CA GLN A 131 0.15 -4.58 35.12
C GLN A 131 1.00 -3.52 34.39
N ASP A 132 0.44 -2.89 33.35
CA ASP A 132 1.15 -1.89 32.57
C ASP A 132 1.11 -0.51 33.21
N ASP A 133 2.08 0.32 32.88
CA ASP A 133 2.12 1.72 33.30
C ASP A 133 0.89 2.47 32.75
N PRO A 134 0.22 3.32 33.56
CA PRO A 134 -0.94 4.09 33.10
C PRO A 134 -0.70 4.91 31.84
N LYS A 135 0.52 5.41 31.62
CA LYS A 135 0.86 6.15 30.39
C LYS A 135 0.93 5.22 29.18
N GLU A 136 1.41 4.00 29.37
CA GLU A 136 1.44 2.99 28.31
C GLU A 136 0.02 2.55 27.94
N ILE A 137 -0.86 2.39 28.94
CA ILE A 137 -2.29 2.10 28.72
C ILE A 137 -2.94 3.25 27.94
N GLU A 138 -2.68 4.52 28.31
CA GLU A 138 -3.20 5.68 27.59
C GLU A 138 -2.70 5.73 26.14
N MET A 139 -1.42 5.44 25.92
CA MET A 139 -0.85 5.34 24.58
C MET A 139 -1.50 4.21 23.77
N MET A 140 -1.67 3.01 24.34
CA MET A 140 -2.31 1.89 23.65
C MET A 140 -3.76 2.18 23.28
N LYS A 141 -4.49 2.94 24.12
CA LYS A 141 -5.83 3.46 23.78
C LYS A 141 -5.76 4.40 22.59
N ALA A 142 -4.81 5.33 22.59
CA ALA A 142 -4.63 6.26 21.47
C ALA A 142 -4.26 5.53 20.18
N GLU A 143 -3.46 4.47 20.25
CA GLU A 143 -3.16 3.64 19.08
C GLU A 143 -4.39 2.89 18.55
N ALA A 144 -5.20 2.31 19.42
CA ALA A 144 -6.43 1.63 19.02
C ALA A 144 -7.43 2.62 18.36
N ARG A 145 -7.55 3.85 18.88
CA ARG A 145 -8.35 4.93 18.27
C ARG A 145 -7.76 5.34 16.90
N PHE A 146 -6.44 5.51 16.80
CA PHE A 146 -5.75 5.77 15.54
C PHE A 146 -6.05 4.69 14.49
N LEU A 147 -5.92 3.41 14.86
CA LEU A 147 -6.18 2.29 13.96
C LEU A 147 -7.65 2.22 13.54
N ARG A 148 -8.58 2.49 14.48
CA ARG A 148 -10.02 2.57 14.18
C ARG A 148 -10.30 3.67 13.14
N ALA A 149 -9.75 4.85 13.32
CA ALA A 149 -9.86 5.96 12.38
C ALA A 149 -9.25 5.60 11.01
N TYR A 150 -8.09 4.92 11.00
CA TYR A 150 -7.45 4.44 9.79
C TYR A 150 -8.32 3.43 9.03
N TYR A 151 -8.95 2.48 9.71
CA TYR A 151 -9.83 1.49 9.08
C TYR A 151 -11.11 2.12 8.54
N TYR A 152 -11.69 3.08 9.24
CA TYR A 152 -12.80 3.88 8.72
C TYR A 152 -12.38 4.67 7.48
N PHE A 153 -11.19 5.26 7.46
CA PHE A 153 -10.68 5.93 6.27
C PHE A 153 -10.48 4.96 5.10
N CYS A 154 -10.01 3.75 5.35
CA CYS A 154 -9.90 2.71 4.32
C CYS A 154 -11.27 2.34 3.74
N LEU A 155 -12.29 2.19 4.57
CA LEU A 155 -13.67 1.98 4.13
C LEU A 155 -14.20 3.18 3.33
N PHE A 156 -14.06 4.39 3.87
CA PHE A 156 -14.49 5.63 3.24
C PHE A 156 -13.85 5.80 1.85
N ARG A 157 -12.55 5.61 1.75
CA ARG A 157 -11.80 5.73 0.50
C ARG A 157 -12.30 4.78 -0.58
N GLN A 158 -12.74 3.58 -0.20
CA GLN A 158 -13.14 2.53 -1.13
C GLN A 158 -14.64 2.54 -1.43
N TYR A 159 -15.48 2.83 -0.45
CA TYR A 159 -16.95 2.69 -0.55
C TYR A 159 -17.71 4.02 -0.45
N GLY A 160 -16.99 5.14 -0.28
CA GLY A 160 -17.61 6.43 0.03
C GLY A 160 -18.08 6.49 1.49
N PRO A 161 -19.09 7.31 1.81
CA PRO A 161 -19.61 7.43 3.16
C PRO A 161 -20.15 6.09 3.68
N VAL A 162 -19.81 5.73 4.89
CA VAL A 162 -20.11 4.44 5.54
C VAL A 162 -20.83 4.65 6.86
N PHE A 163 -21.32 3.57 7.44
CA PHE A 163 -21.89 3.57 8.78
C PHE A 163 -20.78 3.63 9.83
N LEU A 164 -20.98 4.46 10.86
CA LEU A 164 -20.08 4.62 12.00
C LEU A 164 -20.69 3.96 13.23
N TRP A 165 -19.98 3.01 13.82
CA TRP A 165 -20.36 2.38 15.09
C TRP A 165 -20.00 3.23 16.31
N PHE A 166 -19.09 4.22 16.14
CA PHE A 166 -18.52 4.98 17.24
C PHE A 166 -17.90 4.05 18.30
N ASP A 167 -18.38 4.13 19.57
CA ASP A 167 -17.91 3.27 20.67
C ASP A 167 -18.81 2.06 20.92
N GLN A 168 -19.75 1.79 20.02
CA GLN A 168 -20.66 0.65 20.13
C GLN A 168 -20.07 -0.58 19.46
N THR A 169 -20.26 -1.74 20.09
CA THR A 169 -20.03 -3.04 19.44
C THR A 169 -21.32 -3.49 18.77
N PRO A 170 -21.23 -4.16 17.59
CA PRO A 170 -22.40 -4.78 16.97
C PRO A 170 -23.07 -5.73 17.94
N ASP A 171 -24.40 -5.60 18.08
CA ASP A 171 -25.24 -6.53 18.83
C ASP A 171 -25.96 -7.45 17.83
N GLU A 172 -26.03 -8.75 18.13
CA GLU A 172 -26.73 -9.73 17.30
C GLU A 172 -28.24 -9.43 17.17
N GLN A 173 -28.79 -8.61 18.06
CA GLN A 173 -30.19 -8.20 18.06
C GLN A 173 -30.47 -6.94 17.20
N ILE A 174 -29.43 -6.28 16.69
CA ILE A 174 -29.63 -5.11 15.83
C ILE A 174 -30.26 -5.54 14.50
N ASP A 175 -31.41 -4.97 14.18
CA ASP A 175 -32.01 -5.16 12.85
C ASP A 175 -31.08 -4.49 11.79
N PRO A 176 -30.48 -5.25 10.87
CA PRO A 176 -29.63 -4.69 9.83
C PRO A 176 -30.29 -3.60 8.98
N LYS A 177 -31.64 -3.57 8.94
CA LYS A 177 -32.39 -2.54 8.22
C LYS A 177 -32.38 -1.16 8.90
N THR A 178 -31.95 -1.10 10.16
CA THR A 178 -31.80 0.17 10.90
C THR A 178 -30.41 0.76 10.75
N ILE A 179 -29.47 0.01 10.16
CA ILE A 179 -28.11 0.46 9.91
C ILE A 179 -28.11 1.30 8.64
N ASP A 180 -27.73 2.56 8.76
CA ASP A 180 -27.69 3.50 7.65
C ASP A 180 -26.33 4.22 7.55
N ARG A 181 -26.03 4.71 6.36
CA ARG A 181 -24.79 5.45 6.12
C ARG A 181 -24.83 6.83 6.75
N HIS A 182 -23.75 7.20 7.40
CA HIS A 182 -23.49 8.59 7.77
C HIS A 182 -23.06 9.38 6.53
N THR A 183 -23.25 10.70 6.54
CA THR A 183 -22.84 11.55 5.42
C THR A 183 -21.31 11.60 5.28
N VAL A 184 -20.81 12.08 4.13
CA VAL A 184 -19.38 12.34 3.92
C VAL A 184 -18.83 13.22 5.05
N ASP A 185 -19.51 14.32 5.36
CA ASP A 185 -19.02 15.26 6.37
C ASP A 185 -18.98 14.64 7.76
N GLN A 186 -19.98 13.83 8.15
CA GLN A 186 -19.97 13.09 9.41
C GLN A 186 -18.84 12.05 9.48
N ASN A 187 -18.57 11.34 8.38
CA ASN A 187 -17.44 10.39 8.33
C ASN A 187 -16.10 11.12 8.50
N ILE A 188 -15.93 12.22 7.79
CA ILE A 188 -14.68 13.00 7.85
C ILE A 188 -14.50 13.64 9.24
N GLU A 189 -15.55 14.23 9.80
CA GLU A 189 -15.51 14.84 11.14
C GLU A 189 -15.11 13.82 12.21
N PHE A 190 -15.73 12.63 12.19
CA PHE A 190 -15.38 11.57 13.13
C PHE A 190 -13.92 11.14 12.98
N ILE A 191 -13.47 10.84 11.76
CA ILE A 191 -12.11 10.36 11.53
C ILE A 191 -11.09 11.45 11.88
N GLU A 192 -11.35 12.69 11.49
CA GLU A 192 -10.46 13.82 11.73
C GLU A 192 -10.33 14.16 13.21
N SER A 193 -11.46 14.21 13.95
CA SER A 193 -11.44 14.50 15.39
C SER A 193 -10.70 13.39 16.18
N GLU A 194 -10.95 12.11 15.87
CA GLU A 194 -10.20 11.01 16.48
C GLU A 194 -8.69 11.16 16.26
N LEU A 195 -8.27 11.48 15.03
CA LEU A 195 -6.86 11.65 14.69
C LEU A 195 -6.22 12.85 15.37
N TRP A 196 -6.95 13.96 15.48
CA TRP A 196 -6.47 15.16 16.19
C TRP A 196 -6.29 14.89 17.67
N ASP A 197 -7.27 14.26 18.31
CA ASP A 197 -7.22 13.95 19.74
C ASP A 197 -6.07 13.00 20.06
N VAL A 198 -5.93 11.90 19.31
CA VAL A 198 -4.84 10.95 19.56
C VAL A 198 -3.47 11.52 19.27
N ALA A 199 -3.35 12.49 18.35
CA ALA A 199 -2.10 13.20 18.11
C ALA A 199 -1.61 14.02 19.33
N GLN A 200 -2.50 14.35 20.28
CA GLN A 200 -2.11 15.02 21.53
C GLN A 200 -1.58 14.04 22.58
N ILE A 201 -1.89 12.74 22.43
CA ILE A 201 -1.53 11.67 23.39
C ILE A 201 -0.33 10.86 22.87
N LEU A 202 -0.33 10.52 21.58
CA LEU A 202 0.72 9.71 20.98
C LEU A 202 2.08 10.40 21.06
N PRO A 203 3.18 9.65 21.34
CA PRO A 203 4.52 10.20 21.43
C PRO A 203 5.01 10.70 20.07
N THR A 204 5.84 11.72 20.09
CA THR A 204 6.59 12.16 18.89
C THR A 204 7.65 11.14 18.52
N ASP A 205 8.25 10.52 19.56
CA ASP A 205 9.24 9.47 19.43
C ASP A 205 8.97 8.37 20.47
N LEU A 206 9.13 7.10 20.09
CA LEU A 206 8.92 5.97 21.00
C LEU A 206 9.87 5.97 22.20
N THR A 207 11.00 6.67 22.11
CA THR A 207 11.94 6.85 23.23
C THR A 207 11.37 7.72 24.38
N GLU A 208 10.28 8.43 24.14
CA GLU A 208 9.58 9.21 25.19
C GLU A 208 8.89 8.31 26.23
N ILE A 209 8.77 7.02 25.95
CA ILE A 209 8.12 6.05 26.83
C ILE A 209 9.19 5.09 27.36
N PRO A 210 9.66 5.26 28.62
CA PRO A 210 10.80 4.50 29.16
C PRO A 210 10.56 3.00 29.27
N THR A 211 9.31 2.55 29.37
CA THR A 211 8.93 1.13 29.48
C THR A 211 9.00 0.40 28.14
N ILE A 212 9.14 1.13 27.03
CA ILE A 212 9.13 0.57 25.68
C ILE A 212 10.55 0.48 25.13
N ASP A 213 10.91 -0.69 24.64
CA ASP A 213 12.11 -0.85 23.81
C ASP A 213 11.79 -0.40 22.37
N PRO A 214 12.33 0.75 21.91
CA PRO A 214 12.04 1.25 20.56
C PRO A 214 12.35 0.26 19.44
N SER A 215 13.31 -0.65 19.64
CA SER A 215 13.69 -1.65 18.64
C SER A 215 12.59 -2.68 18.38
N THR A 216 11.78 -2.98 19.40
CA THR A 216 10.68 -3.94 19.32
C THR A 216 9.34 -3.30 18.94
N TRP A 217 9.25 -1.98 19.05
CA TRP A 217 8.02 -1.21 18.87
C TRP A 217 8.03 -0.31 17.63
N THR A 218 9.09 -0.33 16.85
CA THR A 218 9.17 0.42 15.59
C THR A 218 7.98 0.05 14.69
N GLY A 219 7.32 1.07 14.14
CA GLY A 219 6.10 0.91 13.31
C GLY A 219 4.79 1.12 14.05
N ARG A 220 4.81 1.29 15.38
CA ARG A 220 3.62 1.75 16.13
C ARG A 220 3.22 3.17 15.73
N ALA A 221 1.95 3.51 15.94
CA ALA A 221 1.45 4.85 15.68
C ALA A 221 2.16 5.88 16.56
N THR A 222 2.50 7.02 15.95
CA THR A 222 3.10 8.17 16.60
C THR A 222 2.26 9.41 16.32
N LYS A 223 2.54 10.51 17.01
CA LYS A 223 1.95 11.83 16.72
C LYS A 223 2.05 12.16 15.22
N GLY A 224 3.22 11.93 14.62
CA GLY A 224 3.42 12.18 13.19
C GLY A 224 2.53 11.30 12.30
N ALA A 225 2.33 10.04 12.67
CA ALA A 225 1.43 9.14 11.93
C ALA A 225 -0.02 9.65 11.96
N ALA A 226 -0.50 10.10 13.13
CA ALA A 226 -1.85 10.62 13.29
C ALA A 226 -2.05 11.92 12.49
N LEU A 227 -1.12 12.87 12.57
CA LEU A 227 -1.19 14.13 11.82
C LEU A 227 -1.07 13.90 10.30
N ALA A 228 -0.22 12.98 9.85
CA ALA A 228 -0.08 12.67 8.43
C ALA A 228 -1.35 12.00 7.86
N LEU A 229 -1.96 11.10 8.61
CA LEU A 229 -3.25 10.51 8.23
C LEU A 229 -4.35 11.58 8.19
N ARG A 230 -4.41 12.45 9.21
CA ARG A 230 -5.35 13.58 9.25
C ARG A 230 -5.23 14.47 8.02
N SER A 231 -4.02 14.83 7.63
CA SER A 231 -3.75 15.61 6.41
C SER A 231 -4.30 14.90 5.16
N ARG A 232 -4.08 13.60 5.03
CA ARG A 232 -4.60 12.80 3.91
C ARG A 232 -6.13 12.75 3.91
N VAL A 233 -6.76 12.56 5.05
CA VAL A 233 -8.23 12.54 5.20
C VAL A 233 -8.85 13.86 4.75
N LEU A 234 -8.29 14.98 5.20
CA LEU A 234 -8.77 16.31 4.84
C LEU A 234 -8.53 16.65 3.35
N LEU A 235 -7.43 16.16 2.77
CA LEU A 235 -7.19 16.27 1.34
C LEU A 235 -8.24 15.51 0.51
N TYR A 236 -8.63 14.31 0.95
CA TYR A 236 -9.73 13.58 0.33
C TYR A 236 -11.07 14.34 0.46
N ALA A 237 -11.35 14.90 1.64
CA ALA A 237 -12.56 15.69 1.88
C ALA A 237 -12.65 16.95 1.01
N ALA A 238 -11.49 17.56 0.68
CA ALA A 238 -11.40 18.71 -0.21
C ALA A 238 -11.50 18.35 -1.69
N SER A 239 -11.21 17.08 -2.04
CA SER A 239 -11.17 16.65 -3.45
C SER A 239 -12.53 16.78 -4.14
N PRO A 240 -12.56 17.05 -5.47
CA PRO A 240 -13.80 17.29 -6.20
C PRO A 240 -14.85 16.18 -6.06
N LEU A 241 -14.43 14.92 -5.83
CA LEU A 241 -15.36 13.80 -5.66
C LEU A 241 -16.19 13.91 -4.38
N TYR A 242 -15.57 14.38 -3.29
CA TYR A 242 -16.19 14.45 -1.96
C TYR A 242 -16.63 15.88 -1.57
N ASN A 243 -16.43 16.84 -2.45
CA ASN A 243 -16.70 18.25 -2.19
C ASN A 243 -17.59 18.86 -3.29
N GLY A 244 -18.86 18.50 -3.29
CA GLY A 244 -19.85 19.09 -4.19
C GLY A 244 -19.86 18.54 -5.63
N ALA A 245 -19.46 17.28 -5.84
CA ALA A 245 -19.47 16.66 -7.17
C ALA A 245 -20.85 16.66 -7.82
N ASP A 246 -20.93 17.12 -9.07
CA ASP A 246 -22.20 17.20 -9.82
C ASP A 246 -22.92 15.86 -9.94
N ILE A 247 -22.18 14.76 -10.01
CA ILE A 247 -22.75 13.40 -10.13
C ILE A 247 -23.56 12.97 -8.91
N TYR A 248 -23.40 13.63 -7.76
CA TYR A 248 -24.13 13.32 -6.53
C TYR A 248 -25.18 14.37 -6.15
N LYS A 249 -25.30 15.46 -6.92
CA LYS A 249 -26.28 16.52 -6.64
C LYS A 249 -27.71 15.98 -6.74
N GLY A 250 -28.46 16.17 -5.67
CA GLY A 250 -29.84 15.70 -5.56
C GLY A 250 -30.02 14.20 -5.44
N GLN A 251 -28.93 13.45 -5.23
CA GLN A 251 -28.94 11.98 -5.21
C GLN A 251 -28.38 11.44 -3.88
N MET A 252 -28.64 10.15 -3.62
CA MET A 252 -28.11 9.37 -2.50
C MET A 252 -28.39 10.01 -1.13
N LYS A 253 -29.55 9.75 -0.61
CA LYS A 253 -29.97 10.15 0.73
C LYS A 253 -29.90 8.98 1.70
N ASN A 254 -29.63 9.29 2.98
CA ASN A 254 -29.82 8.37 4.08
C ASN A 254 -31.30 8.24 4.46
N MET A 255 -31.64 7.38 5.42
CA MET A 255 -33.01 7.18 5.89
C MET A 255 -33.62 8.42 6.55
N ASN A 256 -32.80 9.30 7.10
CA ASN A 256 -33.23 10.58 7.66
C ASN A 256 -33.52 11.64 6.59
N GLY A 257 -33.21 11.36 5.33
CA GLY A 257 -33.39 12.28 4.21
C GLY A 257 -32.22 13.21 3.95
N ASP A 258 -31.11 13.10 4.68
CA ASP A 258 -29.90 13.87 4.45
C ASP A 258 -29.17 13.37 3.20
N TYR A 259 -28.61 14.27 2.42
CA TYR A 259 -27.74 13.89 1.31
C TYR A 259 -26.44 13.30 1.83
N LEU A 260 -26.07 12.12 1.31
CA LEU A 260 -24.82 11.46 1.70
C LEU A 260 -23.57 12.24 1.28
N PHE A 261 -23.65 12.96 0.16
CA PHE A 261 -22.55 13.78 -0.37
C PHE A 261 -22.88 15.28 -0.28
N PRO A 262 -21.90 16.15 -0.04
CA PRO A 262 -22.08 17.60 -0.09
C PRO A 262 -22.68 18.03 -1.42
N GLN A 263 -23.67 18.91 -1.37
CA GLN A 263 -24.40 19.38 -2.54
C GLN A 263 -23.76 20.62 -3.20
N GLN A 264 -22.81 21.23 -2.52
CA GLN A 264 -22.06 22.40 -2.98
C GLN A 264 -20.59 22.25 -2.61
N GLU A 265 -19.71 22.84 -3.40
CA GLU A 265 -18.29 22.94 -3.08
C GLU A 265 -18.08 23.90 -1.89
N ASP A 266 -17.26 23.47 -0.94
CA ASP A 266 -16.73 24.27 0.15
C ASP A 266 -15.23 24.50 -0.09
N PRO A 267 -14.81 25.70 -0.52
CA PRO A 267 -13.41 26.00 -0.80
C PRO A 267 -12.54 26.02 0.47
N GLU A 268 -13.12 26.18 1.66
CA GLU A 268 -12.36 26.19 2.92
C GLU A 268 -11.76 24.81 3.24
N LYS A 269 -12.32 23.72 2.68
CA LYS A 269 -11.76 22.37 2.85
C LYS A 269 -10.32 22.26 2.33
N TRP A 270 -9.98 23.00 1.26
CA TRP A 270 -8.61 23.05 0.75
C TRP A 270 -7.64 23.72 1.74
N GLN A 271 -8.08 24.80 2.40
CA GLN A 271 -7.27 25.45 3.43
C GLN A 271 -7.06 24.53 4.63
N LYS A 272 -8.12 23.84 5.11
CA LYS A 272 -8.02 22.86 6.20
C LYS A 272 -7.03 21.72 5.87
N ALA A 273 -7.05 21.25 4.63
CA ALA A 273 -6.10 20.22 4.17
C ALA A 273 -4.64 20.73 4.15
N ALA A 274 -4.44 21.98 3.71
CA ALA A 274 -3.12 22.62 3.70
C ALA A 274 -2.60 22.85 5.13
N ASP A 275 -3.45 23.34 6.04
CA ASP A 275 -3.10 23.56 7.44
C ASP A 275 -2.72 22.24 8.13
N ALA A 276 -3.46 21.17 7.88
CA ALA A 276 -3.15 19.85 8.43
C ALA A 276 -1.82 19.28 7.89
N ALA A 277 -1.48 19.55 6.65
CA ALA A 277 -0.15 19.19 6.12
C ALA A 277 0.96 20.04 6.79
N TRP A 278 0.67 21.31 7.04
CA TRP A 278 1.59 22.21 7.72
C TRP A 278 1.86 21.80 9.17
N ASP A 279 0.87 21.24 9.88
CA ASP A 279 1.04 20.69 11.23
C ASP A 279 2.13 19.62 11.27
N VAL A 280 2.21 18.75 10.25
CA VAL A 280 3.27 17.74 10.14
C VAL A 280 4.64 18.39 9.89
N ILE A 281 4.69 19.39 9.01
CA ILE A 281 5.94 20.10 8.68
C ILE A 281 6.48 20.83 9.93
N GLN A 282 5.61 21.48 10.69
CA GLN A 282 5.99 22.21 11.90
C GLN A 282 6.54 21.32 13.03
N MET A 283 6.30 20.01 12.99
CA MET A 283 6.94 19.09 13.94
C MET A 283 8.48 19.15 13.88
N ASN A 284 9.05 19.54 12.74
CA ASN A 284 10.51 19.53 12.48
C ASN A 284 11.19 18.19 12.78
N LYS A 285 10.43 17.09 12.74
CA LYS A 285 10.89 15.73 13.02
C LYS A 285 11.36 15.02 11.76
N TYR A 286 10.77 15.34 10.63
CA TYR A 286 10.97 14.66 9.37
C TYR A 286 11.65 15.58 8.37
N SER A 287 12.46 15.00 7.48
CA SER A 287 13.15 15.74 6.43
C SER A 287 13.30 14.88 5.18
N LEU A 288 13.36 15.53 4.01
CA LEU A 288 13.66 14.82 2.77
C LEU A 288 15.06 14.19 2.85
N ILE A 289 15.21 13.03 2.22
CA ILE A 289 16.49 12.37 2.10
C ILE A 289 17.35 13.14 1.11
N GLU A 290 18.54 13.57 1.53
CA GLU A 290 19.55 14.17 0.68
C GLU A 290 20.85 13.35 0.76
N ASP A 291 21.13 12.55 -0.26
CA ASP A 291 22.43 11.90 -0.42
C ASP A 291 23.41 12.85 -1.11
N LYS A 292 24.62 12.92 -0.59
CA LYS A 292 25.72 13.74 -1.10
C LYS A 292 27.01 12.92 -1.21
N SER A 293 26.89 11.60 -1.20
CA SER A 293 28.05 10.71 -1.15
C SER A 293 28.82 10.63 -2.48
N ILE A 294 28.18 10.97 -3.59
CA ILE A 294 28.83 10.97 -4.90
C ILE A 294 29.49 12.32 -5.11
N VAL A 295 30.79 12.32 -5.32
CA VAL A 295 31.62 13.52 -5.47
C VAL A 295 32.25 13.53 -6.85
N ALA A 296 32.31 14.72 -7.47
CA ALA A 296 33.03 14.91 -8.71
C ALA A 296 34.52 14.57 -8.55
N ASN A 297 35.08 13.89 -9.54
CA ASN A 297 36.49 13.47 -9.53
C ASN A 297 37.35 14.17 -10.62
N GLY A 298 36.74 15.10 -11.34
CA GLY A 298 37.39 15.88 -12.38
C GLY A 298 37.77 15.10 -13.67
N THR A 299 37.48 13.80 -13.71
CA THR A 299 37.81 12.95 -14.88
C THR A 299 36.61 12.26 -15.48
N THR A 300 35.91 11.44 -14.71
CA THR A 300 34.76 10.63 -15.17
C THR A 300 33.44 11.13 -14.63
N ILE A 301 33.44 11.85 -13.51
CA ILE A 301 32.27 12.42 -12.85
C ILE A 301 32.48 13.93 -12.73
N THR A 302 31.68 14.70 -13.43
CA THR A 302 31.62 16.16 -13.32
C THR A 302 30.76 16.58 -12.12
N ASP A 303 30.78 17.86 -11.76
CA ASP A 303 29.89 18.41 -10.71
C ASP A 303 28.41 18.21 -11.06
N GLU A 304 28.03 18.36 -12.32
CA GLU A 304 26.66 18.13 -12.78
C GLU A 304 26.28 16.64 -12.73
N ASP A 305 27.21 15.75 -13.07
CA ASP A 305 27.01 14.31 -12.91
C ASP A 305 26.80 13.92 -11.45
N ALA A 306 27.60 14.47 -10.55
CA ALA A 306 27.48 14.22 -9.10
C ALA A 306 26.14 14.72 -8.57
N LYS A 307 25.72 15.91 -8.98
CA LYS A 307 24.41 16.49 -8.61
C LYS A 307 23.26 15.59 -9.11
N PHE A 308 23.30 15.15 -10.35
CA PHE A 308 22.28 14.28 -10.94
C PHE A 308 22.19 12.93 -10.20
N LEU A 309 23.34 12.28 -10.00
CA LEU A 309 23.39 10.96 -9.39
C LEU A 309 23.02 11.00 -7.90
N ASN A 310 23.40 12.05 -7.18
CA ASN A 310 22.99 12.24 -5.77
C ASN A 310 21.47 12.45 -5.67
N ALA A 311 20.86 13.21 -6.58
CA ALA A 311 19.41 13.36 -6.64
C ALA A 311 18.68 12.03 -6.95
N MET A 312 19.24 11.23 -7.88
CA MET A 312 18.72 9.90 -8.21
C MET A 312 18.81 8.96 -7.00
N LYS A 313 19.97 8.93 -6.33
CA LYS A 313 20.20 8.11 -5.15
C LYS A 313 19.32 8.51 -3.97
N SER A 314 19.15 9.80 -3.72
CA SER A 314 18.26 10.31 -2.68
C SER A 314 16.82 9.79 -2.87
N TYR A 315 16.33 9.80 -4.10
CA TYR A 315 15.01 9.28 -4.41
C TYR A 315 14.93 7.75 -4.29
N GLU A 316 15.96 7.02 -4.71
CA GLU A 316 16.02 5.56 -4.58
C GLU A 316 16.03 5.11 -3.11
N LEU A 317 16.72 5.83 -2.23
CA LEU A 317 16.82 5.50 -0.80
C LEU A 317 15.47 5.56 -0.07
N VAL A 318 14.48 6.27 -0.59
CA VAL A 318 13.11 6.23 -0.04
C VAL A 318 12.53 4.82 -0.10
N TRP A 319 12.83 4.07 -1.15
CA TRP A 319 12.26 2.77 -1.45
C TRP A 319 13.24 1.61 -1.23
N GLN A 320 14.53 1.91 -1.30
CA GLN A 320 15.63 0.93 -1.23
C GLN A 320 16.41 1.12 0.05
N ASN A 321 15.72 1.09 1.19
CA ASN A 321 16.26 1.50 2.48
C ASN A 321 16.88 0.36 3.30
N ASP A 322 17.01 -0.84 2.75
CA ASP A 322 17.54 -2.05 3.42
C ASP A 322 16.96 -2.27 4.83
N GLY A 323 15.69 -1.94 5.01
CA GLY A 323 15.01 -2.03 6.28
C GLY A 323 15.37 -0.93 7.28
N THR A 324 16.05 0.14 6.86
CA THR A 324 16.35 1.29 7.69
C THR A 324 15.19 2.29 7.66
N TRP A 325 14.77 2.76 8.82
CA TRP A 325 13.76 3.81 8.93
C TRP A 325 14.42 5.15 8.57
N SER A 326 13.99 5.74 7.47
CA SER A 326 14.59 6.98 6.95
C SER A 326 14.00 8.22 7.63
N SER A 327 14.74 9.34 7.55
CA SER A 327 14.27 10.65 8.03
C SER A 327 13.00 11.15 7.30
N GLU A 328 12.71 10.61 6.12
CA GLU A 328 11.52 10.95 5.33
C GLU A 328 10.30 10.11 5.70
N THR A 329 10.51 8.93 6.32
CA THR A 329 9.43 8.02 6.67
C THR A 329 8.73 8.48 7.95
N ILE A 330 7.47 8.88 7.83
CA ILE A 330 6.64 9.29 8.97
C ILE A 330 6.05 8.08 9.67
N TRP A 331 5.45 7.18 8.90
CA TRP A 331 4.86 5.95 9.38
C TRP A 331 4.91 4.89 8.28
N GLY A 332 5.05 3.64 8.69
CA GLY A 332 5.14 2.52 7.79
C GLY A 332 5.23 1.21 8.55
N TRP A 333 5.55 0.16 7.87
CA TRP A 333 5.75 -1.15 8.47
C TRP A 333 6.97 -1.84 7.89
N TRP A 334 7.54 -2.73 8.71
CA TRP A 334 8.63 -3.57 8.32
C TRP A 334 8.13 -4.67 7.39
N TRP A 335 8.73 -4.73 6.24
CA TRP A 335 8.52 -5.84 5.34
C TRP A 335 9.72 -6.78 5.37
N ARG A 336 9.45 -8.05 5.59
CA ARG A 336 10.48 -9.07 5.55
C ARG A 336 10.10 -10.09 4.49
N THR A 337 10.88 -10.22 3.42
CA THR A 337 10.78 -11.35 2.53
C THR A 337 11.39 -12.57 3.21
N SER A 338 10.64 -13.63 3.39
CA SER A 338 11.18 -14.86 3.93
C SER A 338 12.07 -15.56 2.92
N ASN A 339 13.21 -16.07 3.38
CA ASN A 339 14.32 -16.63 2.64
C ASN A 339 14.07 -17.93 1.89
N LYS A 340 12.90 -18.29 1.49
CA LYS A 340 12.75 -19.62 0.89
C LYS A 340 12.26 -19.59 -0.55
N TYR A 341 13.23 -19.49 -1.43
CA TYR A 341 13.17 -20.21 -2.70
C TYR A 341 13.30 -21.69 -2.37
N SER A 342 12.25 -22.36 -2.01
CA SER A 342 12.32 -23.78 -1.65
C SER A 342 11.73 -24.72 -2.69
N ASN A 343 11.36 -24.25 -3.89
CA ASN A 343 10.99 -25.19 -4.92
C ASN A 343 11.09 -24.64 -6.34
N ALA A 344 12.00 -25.20 -7.10
CA ALA A 344 12.23 -24.93 -8.50
C ALA A 344 11.02 -25.20 -9.42
N THR A 345 10.00 -25.87 -8.91
CA THR A 345 8.91 -26.39 -9.75
C THR A 345 7.64 -25.55 -9.73
N THR A 346 7.42 -24.69 -8.77
CA THR A 346 6.14 -23.98 -8.66
C THR A 346 6.19 -22.47 -8.74
N GLY A 347 7.36 -21.83 -8.66
CA GLY A 347 7.57 -20.40 -8.98
C GLY A 347 6.66 -19.37 -8.29
N TYR A 348 5.72 -19.78 -7.47
CA TYR A 348 4.63 -18.95 -6.98
C TYR A 348 4.70 -18.58 -5.50
N ASP A 349 5.60 -19.22 -4.73
CA ASP A 349 5.58 -19.11 -3.26
C ASP A 349 6.51 -18.05 -2.68
N TYR A 350 7.03 -17.15 -3.50
CA TYR A 350 8.35 -16.69 -3.18
C TYR A 350 8.54 -15.38 -2.56
N MET A 351 7.56 -14.59 -2.46
CA MET A 351 7.71 -13.36 -1.74
C MET A 351 6.34 -13.01 -1.19
N GLY A 352 5.97 -13.61 -0.07
CA GLY A 352 4.71 -13.34 0.56
C GLY A 352 4.36 -11.86 0.44
N GLY A 353 3.38 -11.52 -0.35
CA GLY A 353 2.93 -10.17 -0.64
C GLY A 353 3.81 -9.36 -1.60
N VAL A 354 5.08 -9.07 -1.29
CA VAL A 354 5.93 -8.19 -2.14
C VAL A 354 6.44 -8.90 -3.38
N GLY A 355 6.75 -10.16 -3.30
CA GLY A 355 7.29 -10.85 -4.46
C GLY A 355 6.24 -11.18 -5.51
N GLY A 356 5.04 -11.45 -5.10
CA GLY A 356 3.92 -11.55 -6.02
C GLY A 356 3.71 -10.26 -6.81
N THR A 357 4.02 -9.11 -6.22
CA THR A 357 3.92 -7.80 -6.87
C THR A 357 5.15 -7.42 -7.69
N MET A 358 6.34 -7.87 -7.30
CA MET A 358 7.58 -7.54 -8.04
C MET A 358 7.76 -8.37 -9.31
N ILE A 359 7.47 -9.67 -9.25
CA ILE A 359 7.62 -10.57 -10.40
C ILE A 359 6.87 -10.08 -11.66
N PRO A 360 5.62 -9.63 -11.58
CA PRO A 360 4.93 -9.08 -12.75
C PRO A 360 5.55 -7.80 -13.29
N ALA A 361 6.27 -7.04 -12.49
CA ALA A 361 6.91 -5.81 -12.90
C ALA A 361 8.28 -6.02 -13.55
N LEU A 362 8.90 -7.19 -13.35
CA LEU A 362 10.16 -7.54 -14.01
C LEU A 362 9.97 -7.78 -15.51
N PRO A 363 10.96 -7.41 -16.32
CA PRO A 363 10.95 -7.78 -17.73
C PRO A 363 10.85 -9.30 -17.92
N PRO A 364 10.12 -9.78 -18.93
CA PRO A 364 10.11 -11.19 -19.28
C PRO A 364 11.50 -11.72 -19.56
N ASN A 365 11.75 -12.99 -19.25
CA ASN A 365 13.04 -13.66 -19.42
C ASN A 365 14.22 -13.05 -18.63
N PHE A 366 13.91 -12.46 -17.51
CA PHE A 366 14.91 -12.00 -16.55
C PHE A 366 15.43 -13.21 -15.75
N GLY A 367 16.22 -14.08 -16.37
CA GLY A 367 16.57 -15.39 -15.82
C GLY A 367 15.43 -16.41 -15.89
N PHE A 368 15.68 -17.65 -15.49
CA PHE A 368 14.81 -18.80 -15.71
C PHE A 368 13.41 -18.70 -15.04
N TYR A 369 13.24 -17.80 -14.06
CA TYR A 369 11.99 -17.63 -13.31
C TYR A 369 11.55 -16.19 -13.09
N ALA A 370 12.15 -15.24 -13.78
CA ALA A 370 11.96 -13.85 -13.44
C ALA A 370 11.04 -13.13 -14.43
N GLY A 371 10.07 -12.46 -13.86
CA GLY A 371 9.32 -11.41 -14.51
C GLY A 371 8.30 -11.83 -15.56
N PHE A 372 7.11 -11.31 -15.39
CA PHE A 372 6.05 -11.51 -16.37
C PHE A 372 5.83 -10.28 -17.26
N GLY A 373 6.52 -9.14 -16.96
CA GLY A 373 6.32 -7.89 -17.69
C GLY A 373 4.85 -7.42 -17.68
N GLY A 374 4.09 -7.86 -16.70
CA GLY A 374 2.66 -7.62 -16.63
C GLY A 374 2.31 -6.18 -16.27
N THR A 375 3.11 -5.56 -15.40
CA THR A 375 2.92 -4.18 -14.95
C THR A 375 4.02 -3.30 -15.49
N ALA A 376 3.66 -2.19 -16.10
CA ALA A 376 4.60 -1.24 -16.70
C ALA A 376 4.16 0.21 -16.47
N PRO A 377 5.10 1.17 -16.42
CA PRO A 377 4.78 2.58 -16.34
C PRO A 377 3.94 3.03 -17.52
N SER A 378 2.98 3.93 -17.29
CA SER A 378 2.24 4.55 -18.38
C SER A 378 3.06 5.66 -19.06
N LEU A 379 2.66 6.05 -20.26
CA LEU A 379 3.22 7.24 -20.92
C LEU A 379 2.93 8.50 -20.09
N LYS A 380 1.77 8.58 -19.47
CA LYS A 380 1.41 9.72 -18.62
C LYS A 380 2.34 9.86 -17.43
N LEU A 381 2.71 8.74 -16.77
CA LEU A 381 3.74 8.78 -15.73
C LEU A 381 5.08 9.24 -16.31
N ALA A 382 5.50 8.72 -17.45
CA ALA A 382 6.74 9.15 -18.08
C ALA A 382 6.75 10.65 -18.38
N ASP A 383 5.65 11.20 -18.89
CA ASP A 383 5.50 12.62 -19.22
C ASP A 383 5.33 13.53 -17.98
N SER A 384 5.03 12.96 -16.81
CA SER A 384 4.91 13.70 -15.55
C SER A 384 6.26 14.11 -14.92
N TYR A 385 7.38 13.59 -15.44
CA TYR A 385 8.71 14.01 -15.00
C TYR A 385 9.21 15.18 -15.84
N PRO A 386 9.75 16.25 -15.21
CA PRO A 386 10.28 17.39 -15.96
C PRO A 386 11.56 17.05 -16.73
N MET A 387 11.98 17.96 -17.57
CA MET A 387 13.30 17.94 -18.20
C MET A 387 14.34 18.43 -17.20
N TRP A 388 15.50 17.77 -17.16
CA TRP A 388 16.56 18.11 -16.21
C TRP A 388 17.14 19.51 -16.46
N SER A 389 17.46 19.82 -17.70
CA SER A 389 18.11 21.08 -18.06
C SER A 389 17.22 22.31 -17.87
N THR A 390 15.90 22.18 -18.05
CA THR A 390 14.98 23.34 -18.03
C THR A 390 14.04 23.35 -16.83
N GLY A 391 13.89 22.23 -16.10
CA GLY A 391 12.91 22.06 -15.04
C GLY A 391 11.45 22.08 -15.51
N ARG A 392 11.20 22.17 -16.81
CA ARG A 392 9.86 22.26 -17.40
C ARG A 392 9.31 20.87 -17.72
N TYR A 393 8.00 20.72 -17.58
CA TYR A 393 7.36 19.48 -18.02
C TYR A 393 7.40 19.35 -19.54
N PRO A 394 7.60 18.14 -20.08
CA PRO A 394 7.70 17.89 -21.52
C PRO A 394 6.41 18.24 -22.25
N VAL A 395 5.25 17.99 -21.62
CA VAL A 395 3.94 18.24 -22.22
C VAL A 395 3.06 19.06 -21.30
N LYS A 396 2.22 19.91 -21.89
CA LYS A 396 1.19 20.70 -21.18
C LYS A 396 -0.15 19.97 -21.07
N GLY A 397 -0.31 18.86 -21.78
CA GLY A 397 -1.52 18.06 -21.88
C GLY A 397 -1.56 17.27 -23.18
N TYR A 398 -2.75 16.84 -23.56
CA TYR A 398 -3.00 16.06 -24.77
C TYR A 398 -4.20 16.66 -25.51
N GLU A 399 -4.23 16.57 -26.86
CA GLU A 399 -5.32 17.14 -27.67
C GLU A 399 -6.68 16.46 -27.41
N GLY A 400 -6.68 15.20 -27.01
CA GLY A 400 -7.89 14.46 -26.65
C GLY A 400 -7.89 14.04 -25.20
N ARG A 401 -9.07 13.98 -24.57
CA ARG A 401 -9.20 13.60 -23.17
C ARG A 401 -8.56 12.23 -22.84
N ASN A 402 -8.63 11.30 -23.79
CA ASN A 402 -8.15 9.92 -23.62
C ASN A 402 -7.15 9.51 -24.73
N ASP A 403 -6.72 10.43 -25.57
CA ASP A 403 -5.78 10.17 -26.67
C ASP A 403 -4.41 10.75 -26.34
N MET A 404 -3.54 9.90 -25.79
CA MET A 404 -2.16 10.27 -25.47
C MET A 404 -1.21 10.20 -26.67
N SER A 405 -1.71 9.86 -27.86
CA SER A 405 -0.89 9.87 -29.10
C SER A 405 -0.58 11.27 -29.60
N LYS A 406 -1.27 12.28 -29.07
CA LYS A 406 -1.14 13.68 -29.47
C LYS A 406 -0.77 14.58 -28.30
N PRO A 407 0.48 14.50 -27.82
CA PRO A 407 0.93 15.36 -26.71
C PRO A 407 1.05 16.82 -27.17
N ILE A 408 0.57 17.73 -26.34
CA ILE A 408 0.79 19.17 -26.52
C ILE A 408 2.14 19.49 -25.87
N VAL A 409 3.19 19.45 -26.68
CA VAL A 409 4.56 19.69 -26.20
C VAL A 409 4.73 21.13 -25.72
N ASP A 410 5.41 21.33 -24.59
CA ASP A 410 5.88 22.64 -24.19
C ASP A 410 7.12 23.01 -25.02
N PRO A 411 7.05 23.99 -25.93
CA PRO A 411 8.17 24.34 -26.81
C PRO A 411 9.40 24.85 -26.04
N LEU A 412 9.23 25.29 -24.79
CA LEU A 412 10.31 25.78 -23.95
C LEU A 412 10.95 24.67 -23.10
N SER A 413 10.40 23.45 -23.14
CA SER A 413 10.93 22.32 -22.37
C SER A 413 12.19 21.70 -22.96
N GLY A 414 12.40 21.86 -24.27
CA GLY A 414 13.45 21.14 -25.01
C GLY A 414 13.10 19.69 -25.37
N TYR A 415 11.89 19.22 -25.01
CA TYR A 415 11.43 17.87 -25.29
C TYR A 415 11.21 17.61 -26.78
N LYS A 416 11.65 16.45 -27.24
CA LYS A 416 11.48 15.99 -28.64
C LYS A 416 10.71 14.68 -28.65
N THR A 417 9.66 14.59 -29.45
CA THR A 417 8.75 13.44 -29.52
C THR A 417 9.25 12.34 -30.45
N ASP A 418 10.26 12.61 -31.31
CA ASP A 418 10.73 11.73 -32.35
C ASP A 418 12.26 11.70 -32.44
N GLY A 419 12.77 10.73 -33.20
CA GLY A 419 14.19 10.59 -33.52
C GLY A 419 15.01 9.96 -32.38
N PHE A 420 16.30 9.82 -32.64
CA PHE A 420 17.26 9.19 -31.75
C PHE A 420 18.52 10.04 -31.62
N THR A 421 19.14 9.96 -30.46
CA THR A 421 20.49 10.49 -30.21
C THR A 421 21.47 9.33 -30.08
N GLU A 422 22.51 9.35 -30.93
CA GLU A 422 23.60 8.39 -30.88
C GLU A 422 24.61 8.81 -29.78
N GLY A 423 25.20 7.82 -29.13
CA GLY A 423 26.25 8.07 -28.14
C GLY A 423 25.76 8.74 -26.86
N TYR A 424 24.45 8.67 -26.55
CA TYR A 424 23.91 9.17 -25.30
C TYR A 424 24.52 8.41 -24.12
N LYS A 425 25.13 9.15 -23.19
CA LYS A 425 25.73 8.57 -21.99
C LYS A 425 24.69 8.40 -20.89
N GLN A 426 24.26 7.17 -20.71
CA GLN A 426 23.24 6.81 -19.71
C GLN A 426 23.85 6.72 -18.32
N TYR A 427 23.14 7.23 -17.31
CA TYR A 427 23.36 6.87 -15.92
C TYR A 427 22.66 5.55 -15.63
N VAL A 428 23.38 4.55 -15.13
CA VAL A 428 22.82 3.22 -14.90
C VAL A 428 22.48 2.99 -13.45
N ASP A 429 23.43 3.25 -12.56
CA ASP A 429 23.28 2.97 -11.14
C ASP A 429 24.09 3.98 -10.32
N PRO A 430 23.51 4.62 -9.30
CA PRO A 430 24.24 5.51 -8.38
C PRO A 430 25.37 4.82 -7.59
N LEU A 431 25.32 3.48 -7.46
CA LEU A 431 26.42 2.71 -6.84
C LEU A 431 27.66 2.61 -7.73
N TYR A 432 27.52 2.84 -9.05
CA TYR A 432 28.58 2.81 -10.04
C TYR A 432 28.60 4.10 -10.85
N PRO A 433 28.88 5.23 -10.21
CA PRO A 433 28.72 6.56 -10.82
C PRO A 433 29.65 6.79 -12.02
N GLU A 434 30.77 6.05 -12.12
CA GLU A 434 31.69 6.12 -13.24
C GLU A 434 31.20 5.36 -14.47
N TRP A 435 30.19 4.52 -14.34
CA TRP A 435 29.73 3.69 -15.44
C TRP A 435 28.59 4.36 -16.21
N ARG A 436 28.97 4.89 -17.37
CA ARG A 436 28.07 5.64 -18.25
C ARG A 436 28.19 5.10 -19.69
N PRO A 437 27.56 3.96 -20.01
CA PRO A 437 27.64 3.40 -21.35
C PRO A 437 26.95 4.32 -22.36
N ALA A 438 27.56 4.42 -23.53
CA ALA A 438 26.96 5.12 -24.67
C ALA A 438 25.93 4.21 -25.36
N ILE A 439 24.75 4.76 -25.60
CA ILE A 439 23.64 4.06 -26.25
C ILE A 439 23.01 4.92 -27.35
N LYS A 440 22.20 4.27 -28.20
CA LYS A 440 21.25 4.95 -29.06
C LYS A 440 19.94 5.13 -28.32
N ALA A 441 19.69 6.34 -27.86
CA ALA A 441 18.52 6.66 -27.04
C ALA A 441 17.44 7.36 -27.86
N HIS A 442 16.18 6.97 -27.68
CA HIS A 442 15.06 7.72 -28.22
C HIS A 442 14.97 9.09 -27.55
N ASN A 443 14.70 10.14 -28.32
CA ASN A 443 14.76 11.52 -27.84
C ASN A 443 13.77 11.83 -26.70
N THR A 444 12.66 11.11 -26.60
CA THR A 444 11.71 11.21 -25.46
C THR A 444 12.32 10.83 -24.10
N CYS A 445 13.43 10.12 -24.11
CA CYS A 445 14.08 9.59 -22.91
C CYS A 445 15.37 10.31 -22.54
N ILE A 446 15.67 11.42 -23.21
CA ILE A 446 16.90 12.20 -22.99
C ILE A 446 16.58 13.39 -22.09
N ASP A 447 17.58 13.81 -21.31
CA ASP A 447 17.50 15.01 -20.47
C ASP A 447 16.30 15.01 -19.51
N ARG A 448 15.97 13.84 -18.96
CA ARG A 448 14.87 13.72 -18.00
C ARG A 448 15.37 13.88 -16.57
N ASP A 449 14.46 14.27 -15.69
CA ASP A 449 14.70 14.35 -14.25
C ASP A 449 15.30 13.04 -13.70
N PRO A 450 16.21 13.07 -12.72
CA PRO A 450 16.79 11.88 -12.09
C PRO A 450 15.77 10.85 -11.62
N ARG A 451 14.59 11.30 -11.13
CA ARG A 451 13.51 10.43 -10.68
C ARG A 451 12.89 9.59 -11.81
N PHE A 452 12.92 10.10 -13.05
CA PHE A 452 12.49 9.34 -14.22
C PHE A 452 13.32 8.06 -14.37
N TYR A 453 14.65 8.18 -14.33
CA TYR A 453 15.54 7.03 -14.48
C TYR A 453 15.59 6.13 -13.24
N ALA A 454 15.32 6.68 -12.05
CA ALA A 454 15.16 5.91 -10.82
C ALA A 454 13.84 5.12 -10.78
N THR A 455 12.80 5.61 -11.48
CA THR A 455 11.48 4.95 -11.52
C THR A 455 11.37 3.91 -12.62
N MET A 456 11.96 4.18 -13.80
CA MET A 456 11.78 3.35 -15.00
C MET A 456 13.03 3.22 -15.85
N VAL A 457 13.09 2.13 -16.61
CA VAL A 457 14.11 1.90 -17.61
C VAL A 457 13.45 1.93 -18.99
N PRO A 458 13.84 2.88 -19.87
CA PRO A 458 13.34 2.95 -21.25
C PRO A 458 13.88 1.82 -22.12
N ASN A 459 13.18 1.53 -23.22
CA ASN A 459 13.67 0.64 -24.26
C ASN A 459 15.02 1.14 -24.84
N GLY A 460 15.97 0.23 -24.99
CA GLY A 460 17.31 0.53 -25.50
C GLY A 460 18.29 1.02 -24.42
N PHE A 461 17.85 1.11 -23.17
CA PHE A 461 18.72 1.46 -22.04
C PHE A 461 19.26 0.20 -21.37
N TYR A 462 20.43 0.32 -20.72
CA TYR A 462 20.95 -0.77 -19.89
C TYR A 462 20.09 -0.97 -18.67
N TRP A 463 19.78 -2.22 -18.39
CA TRP A 463 19.10 -2.61 -17.17
C TRP A 463 20.14 -2.86 -16.07
N PRO A 464 20.12 -2.13 -14.95
CA PRO A 464 21.19 -2.20 -13.95
C PRO A 464 21.39 -3.59 -13.34
N HIS A 465 20.35 -4.41 -13.32
CA HIS A 465 20.38 -5.72 -12.68
C HIS A 465 20.67 -6.90 -13.64
N GLN A 466 20.81 -6.66 -14.94
CA GLN A 466 21.17 -7.69 -15.92
C GLN A 466 22.67 -7.76 -16.23
N GLY A 467 23.48 -6.98 -15.51
CA GLY A 467 24.90 -6.84 -15.77
C GLY A 467 25.23 -5.78 -16.81
N LYS A 468 26.52 -5.43 -16.87
CA LYS A 468 27.05 -4.25 -17.60
C LYS A 468 26.80 -4.26 -19.12
N ASN A 469 26.34 -5.36 -19.70
CA ASN A 469 26.28 -5.52 -21.16
C ASN A 469 24.88 -5.84 -21.71
N LYS A 470 23.82 -5.76 -20.90
CA LYS A 470 22.49 -6.10 -21.38
C LYS A 470 21.58 -4.89 -21.47
N LEU A 471 21.11 -4.65 -22.67
CA LEU A 471 20.11 -3.63 -22.97
C LEU A 471 18.70 -4.19 -22.72
N PHE A 472 17.88 -3.40 -22.06
CA PHE A 472 16.45 -3.66 -22.00
C PHE A 472 15.84 -3.40 -23.39
N THR A 473 15.26 -4.42 -24.01
CA THR A 473 14.64 -4.32 -25.34
C THR A 473 13.22 -4.84 -25.28
N CYS A 474 12.25 -3.96 -25.49
CA CYS A 474 10.83 -4.32 -25.49
C CYS A 474 10.17 -4.24 -26.88
N PHE A 475 10.88 -3.76 -27.91
CA PHE A 475 10.35 -3.60 -29.27
C PHE A 475 10.96 -4.55 -30.31
N ASN A 476 11.69 -5.55 -29.89
CA ASN A 476 12.23 -6.54 -30.82
C ASN A 476 11.19 -7.68 -31.01
N SER A 477 10.75 -7.91 -32.25
CA SER A 477 9.75 -8.91 -32.61
C SER A 477 10.16 -10.36 -32.30
N THR A 478 11.45 -10.62 -32.14
CA THR A 478 12.01 -11.94 -31.80
C THR A 478 12.22 -12.12 -30.31
N SER A 479 12.08 -11.07 -29.52
CA SER A 479 12.24 -11.12 -28.07
C SER A 479 10.92 -11.48 -27.39
N ALA A 480 10.96 -12.35 -26.40
CA ALA A 480 9.81 -12.62 -25.53
C ALA A 480 9.34 -11.38 -24.75
N THR A 481 10.18 -10.32 -24.70
CA THR A 481 9.84 -9.01 -24.12
C THR A 481 9.08 -8.10 -25.08
N SER A 482 9.00 -8.47 -26.38
CA SER A 482 8.34 -7.64 -27.39
C SER A 482 6.83 -7.53 -27.13
N PRO A 483 6.23 -6.33 -27.23
CA PRO A 483 4.78 -6.16 -27.17
C PRO A 483 4.04 -6.85 -28.33
N TRP A 484 4.76 -7.24 -29.38
CA TRP A 484 4.26 -7.99 -30.53
C TRP A 484 4.36 -9.51 -30.36
N SER A 485 4.99 -9.97 -29.26
CA SER A 485 5.01 -11.39 -28.94
C SER A 485 3.59 -11.85 -28.57
N ALA A 486 3.18 -13.00 -29.10
CA ALA A 486 1.96 -13.67 -28.69
C ALA A 486 2.03 -14.20 -27.24
N SER A 487 3.20 -14.08 -26.60
CA SER A 487 3.39 -14.43 -25.19
C SER A 487 2.56 -13.52 -24.29
N SER A 488 1.93 -14.12 -23.30
CA SER A 488 1.22 -13.41 -22.24
C SER A 488 2.17 -12.56 -21.34
N ASN A 489 3.47 -12.88 -21.40
CA ASN A 489 4.51 -12.27 -20.58
C ASN A 489 5.29 -11.23 -21.38
N CYS A 490 4.70 -10.08 -21.62
CA CYS A 490 5.36 -9.02 -22.39
C CYS A 490 5.00 -7.63 -21.85
N ILE A 491 5.98 -6.72 -21.89
CA ILE A 491 5.76 -5.30 -21.65
C ILE A 491 5.15 -4.68 -22.89
N ARG A 492 3.98 -4.06 -22.77
CA ARG A 492 3.26 -3.44 -23.91
C ARG A 492 3.47 -1.94 -24.03
N VAL A 493 4.42 -1.40 -23.29
CA VAL A 493 4.86 -0.02 -23.32
C VAL A 493 6.38 0.03 -23.39
N GLY A 494 6.94 1.16 -23.78
CA GLY A 494 8.38 1.33 -23.98
C GLY A 494 9.22 1.41 -22.69
N TYR A 495 8.66 1.09 -21.54
CA TYR A 495 9.28 1.27 -20.23
C TYR A 495 9.06 0.05 -19.34
N ALA A 496 10.08 -0.28 -18.50
CA ALA A 496 9.94 -1.18 -17.38
C ALA A 496 10.07 -0.42 -16.06
N PHE A 497 9.41 -0.87 -15.00
CA PHE A 497 9.62 -0.31 -13.66
C PHE A 497 11.00 -0.70 -13.11
N ARG A 498 11.68 0.27 -12.52
CA ARG A 498 12.94 0.11 -11.81
C ARG A 498 12.79 0.30 -10.30
N ARG A 499 11.95 1.22 -9.87
CA ARG A 499 11.82 1.72 -8.50
C ARG A 499 11.74 0.64 -7.41
N ALA A 500 11.11 -0.48 -7.70
CA ALA A 500 10.88 -1.56 -6.75
C ALA A 500 12.10 -2.47 -6.51
N TYR A 501 13.20 -2.23 -7.22
CA TYR A 501 14.39 -3.10 -7.15
C TYR A 501 15.49 -2.43 -6.38
N PRO A 502 15.90 -2.98 -5.21
CA PRO A 502 17.03 -2.45 -4.47
C PRO A 502 18.30 -2.49 -5.30
N ALA A 503 19.10 -1.43 -5.18
CA ALA A 503 20.43 -1.37 -5.72
C ALA A 503 21.26 -2.55 -5.17
N GLY A 504 22.04 -3.20 -6.05
CA GLY A 504 22.85 -4.38 -5.68
C GLY A 504 22.12 -5.72 -5.79
N LEU A 505 20.87 -5.73 -6.20
CA LEU A 505 20.17 -6.97 -6.55
C LEU A 505 20.63 -7.41 -7.95
N TRP A 506 21.70 -8.21 -7.98
CA TRP A 506 22.23 -8.77 -9.20
C TRP A 506 21.60 -10.13 -9.45
N PHE A 507 21.00 -10.30 -10.60
CA PHE A 507 20.62 -11.62 -11.07
C PHE A 507 21.75 -12.16 -11.93
N ASP A 508 22.48 -13.13 -11.41
CA ASP A 508 23.46 -13.84 -12.21
C ASP A 508 22.72 -14.79 -13.14
N THR A 509 22.78 -14.51 -14.43
CA THR A 509 22.16 -15.33 -15.48
C THR A 509 23.00 -16.55 -15.83
N SER A 510 24.20 -16.70 -15.26
CA SER A 510 25.10 -17.85 -15.50
C SER A 510 24.84 -19.01 -14.54
N THR A 511 24.22 -18.73 -13.40
CA THR A 511 23.75 -19.75 -12.44
C THR A 511 22.24 -19.66 -12.34
N GLU A 512 21.56 -20.79 -12.34
CA GLU A 512 20.08 -20.87 -12.35
C GLU A 512 19.41 -20.18 -11.15
N TYR A 513 20.18 -19.74 -10.17
CA TYR A 513 19.70 -19.07 -8.95
C TYR A 513 20.75 -18.17 -8.34
N THR A 514 20.47 -16.88 -8.26
CA THR A 514 21.02 -16.09 -7.16
C THR A 514 19.92 -15.97 -6.10
N PRO A 515 20.07 -16.59 -4.94
CA PRO A 515 19.11 -16.40 -3.88
C PRO A 515 19.17 -14.94 -3.45
N VAL A 516 18.09 -14.23 -3.63
CA VAL A 516 17.87 -12.99 -2.92
C VAL A 516 17.71 -13.36 -1.45
N THR A 517 18.81 -13.37 -0.72
CA THR A 517 18.80 -13.59 0.71
C THR A 517 18.11 -12.39 1.35
N SER A 518 16.88 -12.56 1.78
CA SER A 518 16.07 -11.63 2.57
C SER A 518 16.24 -10.13 2.27
N LEU A 519 15.36 -9.58 1.46
CA LEU A 519 15.17 -8.14 1.42
C LEU A 519 14.39 -7.70 2.66
N LYS A 520 14.92 -6.75 3.39
CA LYS A 520 14.20 -6.04 4.43
C LYS A 520 13.83 -4.68 3.89
N TRP A 521 12.59 -4.33 4.00
CA TRP A 521 12.12 -2.99 3.63
C TRP A 521 11.37 -2.36 4.77
N VAL A 522 11.47 -1.04 4.86
CA VAL A 522 10.45 -0.22 5.51
C VAL A 522 9.57 0.32 4.40
N TYR A 523 8.30 -0.10 4.38
CA TYR A 523 7.32 0.46 3.47
C TYR A 523 6.77 1.76 4.08
N PRO A 524 7.05 2.93 3.50
CA PRO A 524 6.56 4.20 4.02
C PRO A 524 5.10 4.40 3.61
N ALA A 525 4.16 4.20 4.54
CA ALA A 525 2.75 4.53 4.33
C ALA A 525 2.55 6.04 4.22
N PHE A 526 3.25 6.79 5.07
CA PHE A 526 3.32 8.25 5.02
C PHE A 526 4.78 8.69 5.02
N ARG A 527 5.08 9.67 4.17
CA ARG A 527 6.41 10.27 4.07
C ARG A 527 6.32 11.78 3.90
N MET A 528 7.41 12.46 4.25
CA MET A 528 7.58 13.88 4.03
C MET A 528 7.82 14.13 2.53
N ALA A 529 6.83 14.62 1.81
CA ALA A 529 6.99 14.95 0.39
C ALA A 529 5.99 16.03 -0.04
#